data_d23c871ca7715758b026ccdd6a3ebf09
#
_entry.id   d23c871ca7715758b026ccdd6a3ebf09
#
_cell.length_a   1.000
_cell.length_b   1.000
_cell.length_c   1.000
_cell.angle_alpha   90.00
_cell.angle_beta   90.00
_cell.angle_gamma   90.00
#
_symmetry.space_group_name_H-M   'P 1'
#
loop_
_entity.id
_entity.type
_entity.pdbx_description
1 polymer ?
#
loop_
_entity_poly.entity_id
_entity_poly.type
_entity_poly.pdbx_seq_one_letter_code
_entity_poly.pdbx_strand_id
1 'polypeptide(L)'
;KAKKGATSTVVSVDIGGGTTDVLIVDKGEPRYLTSFRFAANTIFGDGYSYDSDSNGFVNKYKDIITNQLETNNLRGLKAVLKSVLDKRVSTDVIAFLFSLASNKEIKKEKVEINFAQMLADDNRGKYVVILFYVAIVYHIAKLMKAKGFDMPRHMTFSGNGSKVLNILSTN
;
A
#
# COMPACT_ATOMS: atom_id res chain seq x y z
N LYS A 1 -42.82 8.41 -10.27
CA LYS A 1 -42.45 7.10 -9.69
C LYS A 1 -41.03 7.29 -9.11
N ALA A 2 -40.90 7.45 -7.78
CA ALA A 2 -39.62 7.51 -7.12
C ALA A 2 -38.85 6.18 -7.38
N LYS A 3 -37.64 6.26 -7.94
CA LYS A 3 -36.77 5.11 -8.02
C LYS A 3 -36.53 4.63 -6.57
N LYS A 4 -36.96 3.41 -6.25
CA LYS A 4 -36.58 2.77 -5.00
C LYS A 4 -35.02 2.82 -4.91
N GLY A 5 -34.51 3.56 -3.96
CA GLY A 5 -33.07 3.66 -3.72
C GLY A 5 -32.47 2.27 -3.49
N ALA A 6 -31.20 2.12 -3.80
CA ALA A 6 -30.48 0.85 -3.63
C ALA A 6 -30.65 0.35 -2.18
N THR A 7 -31.28 -0.80 -2.03
CA THR A 7 -31.56 -1.44 -0.72
C THR A 7 -30.39 -2.26 -0.21
N SER A 8 -29.18 -2.05 -0.76
CA SER A 8 -28.02 -2.87 -0.46
C SER A 8 -27.00 -2.15 0.43
N THR A 9 -26.37 -2.91 1.31
CA THR A 9 -25.24 -2.44 2.10
C THR A 9 -23.99 -2.31 1.21
N VAL A 10 -23.30 -1.17 1.33
CA VAL A 10 -22.04 -0.86 0.61
C VAL A 10 -20.99 -0.49 1.66
N VAL A 11 -19.78 -0.99 1.46
CA VAL A 11 -18.62 -0.64 2.29
C VAL A 11 -17.62 0.13 1.45
N SER A 12 -17.23 1.31 1.90
CA SER A 12 -16.12 2.09 1.34
C SER A 12 -14.93 2.02 2.30
N VAL A 13 -13.77 1.62 1.77
CA VAL A 13 -12.52 1.45 2.51
C VAL A 13 -11.51 2.40 1.92
N ASP A 14 -11.08 3.39 2.69
CA ASP A 14 -10.02 4.32 2.30
C ASP A 14 -8.73 3.95 3.03
N ILE A 15 -7.74 3.47 2.27
CA ILE A 15 -6.45 3.03 2.80
C ILE A 15 -5.42 4.14 2.57
N GLY A 16 -5.04 4.82 3.66
CA GLY A 16 -3.96 5.78 3.67
C GLY A 16 -2.58 5.14 3.89
N GLY A 17 -1.61 5.94 4.31
CA GLY A 17 -0.32 5.47 4.78
C GLY A 17 -0.41 4.84 6.16
N GLY A 18 -0.95 5.58 7.14
CA GLY A 18 -1.00 5.20 8.55
C GLY A 18 -2.35 4.68 9.05
N THR A 19 -3.45 5.05 8.42
CA THR A 19 -4.81 4.69 8.82
C THR A 19 -5.63 4.13 7.67
N THR A 20 -6.58 3.28 8.02
CA THR A 20 -7.65 2.82 7.13
C THR A 20 -8.98 3.29 7.69
N ASP A 21 -9.73 4.02 6.87
CA ASP A 21 -11.05 4.53 7.19
C ASP A 21 -12.11 3.67 6.50
N VAL A 22 -13.15 3.31 7.24
CA VAL A 22 -14.24 2.45 6.75
C VAL A 22 -15.57 3.13 6.95
N LEU A 23 -16.30 3.33 5.85
CA LEU A 23 -17.66 3.83 5.84
C LEU A 23 -18.61 2.71 5.41
N ILE A 24 -19.61 2.42 6.25
CA ILE A 24 -20.70 1.51 5.92
C ILE A 24 -21.93 2.34 5.60
N VAL A 25 -22.43 2.16 4.38
CA VAL A 25 -23.67 2.75 3.88
C VAL A 25 -24.71 1.65 3.78
N ASP A 26 -25.82 1.78 4.49
CA ASP A 26 -26.93 0.83 4.43
C ASP A 26 -28.20 1.53 3.95
N LYS A 27 -28.85 0.93 2.95
CA LYS A 27 -30.07 1.47 2.31
C LYS A 27 -29.91 2.92 1.82
N GLY A 28 -28.71 3.29 1.38
CA GLY A 28 -28.38 4.62 0.88
C GLY A 28 -28.02 5.65 1.96
N GLU A 29 -28.01 5.26 3.23
CA GLU A 29 -27.69 6.13 4.35
C GLU A 29 -26.33 5.75 4.97
N PRO A 30 -25.43 6.70 5.30
CA PRO A 30 -24.24 6.42 6.07
C PRO A 30 -24.63 5.99 7.50
N ARG A 31 -24.25 4.78 7.87
CA ARG A 31 -24.65 4.17 9.15
C ARG A 31 -23.50 4.02 10.15
N TYR A 32 -22.30 3.83 9.64
CA TYR A 32 -21.15 3.60 10.50
C TYR A 32 -19.86 4.08 9.86
N LEU A 33 -19.06 4.82 10.60
CA LEU A 33 -17.74 5.28 10.22
C LEU A 33 -16.75 4.87 11.31
N THR A 34 -15.62 4.32 10.92
CA THR A 34 -14.52 3.99 11.82
C THR A 34 -13.17 4.18 11.15
N SER A 35 -12.14 4.37 11.96
CA SER A 35 -10.75 4.46 11.52
C SER A 35 -9.90 3.56 12.40
N PHE A 36 -8.89 2.90 11.81
CA PHE A 36 -7.94 2.09 12.57
C PHE A 36 -6.53 2.17 11.98
N ARG A 37 -5.52 1.98 12.83
CA ARG A 37 -4.10 2.06 12.48
C ARG A 37 -3.61 0.72 11.91
N PHE A 38 -4.01 0.43 10.69
CA PHE A 38 -3.53 -0.69 9.90
C PHE A 38 -3.69 -0.33 8.43
N ALA A 39 -2.64 0.21 7.82
CA ALA A 39 -2.67 0.79 6.48
C ALA A 39 -1.38 0.47 5.71
N ALA A 40 -1.10 1.13 4.58
CA ALA A 40 0.00 0.76 3.69
C ALA A 40 1.37 0.72 4.39
N ASN A 41 1.62 1.61 5.34
CA ASN A 41 2.87 1.60 6.10
C ASN A 41 3.08 0.30 6.89
N THR A 42 2.01 -0.36 7.33
CA THR A 42 2.08 -1.65 8.02
C THR A 42 2.69 -2.75 7.15
N ILE A 43 2.45 -2.71 5.83
CA ILE A 43 3.07 -3.65 4.88
C ILE A 43 4.58 -3.42 4.83
N PHE A 44 4.99 -2.14 4.78
CA PHE A 44 6.35 -1.74 4.44
C PHE A 44 7.20 -1.33 5.65
N GLY A 45 6.74 -1.57 6.87
CA GLY A 45 7.57 -1.40 8.05
C GLY A 45 7.23 -0.24 8.96
N ASP A 46 5.99 0.22 8.97
CA ASP A 46 5.43 1.04 10.06
C ASP A 46 5.17 0.14 11.29
N GLY A 47 6.14 -0.68 11.60
CA GLY A 47 6.07 -1.59 12.72
C GLY A 47 6.55 -0.95 14.02
N TYR A 48 6.91 -1.79 14.96
CA TYR A 48 7.27 -1.39 16.30
C TYR A 48 8.55 -0.55 16.43
N SER A 49 9.41 -0.48 15.43
CA SER A 49 10.68 0.25 15.53
C SER A 49 10.91 1.31 14.45
N TYR A 50 10.16 1.34 13.37
CA TYR A 50 10.37 2.22 12.20
C TYR A 50 11.77 2.11 11.56
N ASP A 51 12.65 1.27 12.10
CA ASP A 51 14.04 1.17 11.69
C ASP A 51 14.18 0.42 10.36
N SER A 52 14.76 1.09 9.36
CA SER A 52 14.99 0.50 8.05
C SER A 52 15.94 -0.71 8.09
N ASP A 53 16.83 -0.79 9.06
CA ASP A 53 17.76 -1.90 9.18
C ASP A 53 17.08 -3.23 9.56
N SER A 54 15.92 -3.15 10.22
CA SER A 54 15.09 -4.32 10.54
C SER A 54 14.02 -4.62 9.50
N ASN A 55 13.84 -3.75 8.51
CA ASN A 55 12.79 -3.88 7.50
C ASN A 55 13.15 -4.87 6.41
N GLY A 56 12.38 -5.96 6.28
CA GLY A 56 12.64 -7.02 5.32
C GLY A 56 12.58 -6.58 3.85
N PHE A 57 11.69 -5.65 3.50
CA PHE A 57 11.64 -5.11 2.13
C PHE A 57 12.84 -4.21 1.85
N VAL A 58 13.21 -3.31 2.77
CA VAL A 58 14.39 -2.46 2.61
C VAL A 58 15.62 -3.32 2.46
N ASN A 59 15.83 -4.28 3.36
CA ASN A 59 17.01 -5.16 3.33
C ASN A 59 17.11 -5.99 2.05
N LYS A 60 15.97 -6.43 1.52
CA LYS A 60 15.96 -7.22 0.28
C LYS A 60 16.31 -6.40 -0.96
N TYR A 61 15.82 -5.16 -1.05
CA TYR A 61 15.87 -4.40 -2.30
C TYR A 61 16.90 -3.27 -2.33
N LYS A 62 17.39 -2.79 -1.17
CA LYS A 62 18.34 -1.67 -1.12
C LYS A 62 19.60 -1.89 -1.95
N ASP A 63 20.20 -3.08 -1.86
CA ASP A 63 21.45 -3.37 -2.57
C ASP A 63 21.19 -3.57 -4.08
N ILE A 64 20.10 -4.22 -4.46
CA ILE A 64 19.69 -4.40 -5.85
C ILE A 64 19.52 -3.04 -6.52
N ILE A 65 18.77 -2.14 -5.88
CA ILE A 65 18.49 -0.81 -6.42
C ILE A 65 19.75 0.05 -6.40
N THR A 66 20.57 -0.02 -5.35
CA THR A 66 21.85 0.69 -5.30
C THR A 66 22.73 0.30 -6.48
N ASN A 67 22.87 -0.98 -6.76
CA ASN A 67 23.65 -1.49 -7.88
C ASN A 67 23.09 -1.03 -9.24
N GLN A 68 21.76 -1.03 -9.40
CA GLN A 68 21.13 -0.51 -10.63
C GLN A 68 21.39 0.97 -10.83
N LEU A 69 21.30 1.79 -9.77
CA LEU A 69 21.61 3.23 -9.83
C LEU A 69 23.09 3.47 -10.18
N GLU A 70 23.99 2.65 -9.64
CA GLU A 70 25.43 2.75 -9.89
C GLU A 70 25.79 2.35 -11.32
N THR A 71 25.32 1.20 -11.79
CA THR A 71 25.57 0.69 -13.14
C THR A 71 25.09 1.67 -14.22
N ASN A 72 24.00 2.36 -13.95
CA ASN A 72 23.43 3.35 -14.88
C ASN A 72 23.93 4.80 -14.64
N ASN A 73 24.99 4.99 -13.84
CA ASN A 73 25.59 6.30 -13.53
C ASN A 73 24.62 7.33 -12.93
N LEU A 74 23.54 6.89 -12.28
CA LEU A 74 22.53 7.74 -11.64
C LEU A 74 23.04 8.20 -10.25
N ARG A 75 24.19 8.91 -10.23
CA ARG A 75 24.90 9.28 -9.00
C ARG A 75 24.08 10.16 -8.06
N GLY A 76 23.27 11.06 -8.61
CA GLY A 76 22.38 11.94 -7.83
C GLY A 76 21.36 11.10 -7.04
N LEU A 77 20.68 10.17 -7.70
CA LEU A 77 19.69 9.29 -7.06
C LEU A 77 20.34 8.32 -6.06
N LYS A 78 21.54 7.82 -6.35
CA LYS A 78 22.33 7.00 -5.40
C LYS A 78 22.65 7.80 -4.12
N ALA A 79 23.04 9.07 -4.24
CA ALA A 79 23.31 9.93 -3.08
C ALA A 79 22.03 10.18 -2.26
N VAL A 80 20.88 10.39 -2.92
CA VAL A 80 19.58 10.53 -2.25
C VAL A 80 19.21 9.22 -1.52
N LEU A 81 19.34 8.06 -2.17
CA LEU A 81 19.07 6.76 -1.53
C LEU A 81 19.93 6.59 -0.27
N LYS A 82 21.23 6.88 -0.36
CA LYS A 82 22.12 6.82 0.80
C LYS A 82 21.62 7.73 1.93
N SER A 83 21.30 8.98 1.62
CA SER A 83 20.79 9.95 2.61
C SER A 83 19.50 9.49 3.28
N VAL A 84 18.60 8.83 2.54
CA VAL A 84 17.34 8.29 3.09
C VAL A 84 17.60 7.06 3.96
N LEU A 85 18.53 6.19 3.56
CA LEU A 85 18.96 5.03 4.38
C LEU A 85 19.62 5.46 5.69
N ASP A 86 20.44 6.51 5.66
CA ASP A 86 21.14 7.04 6.85
C ASP A 86 20.17 7.57 7.91
N LYS A 87 18.95 7.99 7.52
CA LYS A 87 17.88 8.38 8.45
C LYS A 87 17.23 7.21 9.17
N ARG A 88 17.39 5.99 8.66
CA ARG A 88 16.81 4.74 9.19
C ARG A 88 15.29 4.72 9.32
N VAL A 89 14.57 5.52 8.54
CA VAL A 89 13.11 5.56 8.53
C VAL A 89 12.58 4.72 7.38
N SER A 90 12.02 3.55 7.67
CA SER A 90 11.53 2.59 6.67
C SER A 90 10.57 3.19 5.66
N THR A 91 9.62 4.00 6.11
CA THR A 91 8.61 4.61 5.25
C THR A 91 9.20 5.58 4.24
N ASP A 92 10.24 6.34 4.63
CA ASP A 92 10.95 7.26 3.73
C ASP A 92 11.71 6.48 2.65
N VAL A 93 12.40 5.40 3.05
CA VAL A 93 13.10 4.53 2.10
C VAL A 93 12.12 3.93 1.09
N ILE A 94 11.03 3.34 1.55
CA ILE A 94 10.03 2.72 0.69
C ILE A 94 9.37 3.76 -0.24
N ALA A 95 9.04 4.95 0.27
CA ALA A 95 8.52 6.04 -0.56
C ALA A 95 9.51 6.44 -1.67
N PHE A 96 10.79 6.53 -1.34
CA PHE A 96 11.83 6.79 -2.33
C PHE A 96 11.88 5.68 -3.38
N LEU A 97 11.88 4.40 -2.98
CA LEU A 97 11.91 3.27 -3.91
C LEU A 97 10.73 3.29 -4.90
N PHE A 98 9.51 3.57 -4.43
CA PHE A 98 8.35 3.73 -5.30
C PHE A 98 8.45 4.94 -6.23
N SER A 99 9.12 6.01 -5.81
CA SER A 99 9.26 7.23 -6.62
C SER A 99 10.15 7.04 -7.84
N LEU A 100 11.04 6.05 -7.84
CA LEU A 100 12.01 5.80 -8.92
C LEU A 100 11.33 5.57 -10.27
N ALA A 101 10.26 4.81 -10.32
CA ALA A 101 9.54 4.53 -11.57
C ALA A 101 8.99 5.78 -12.28
N SER A 102 8.71 6.85 -11.53
CA SER A 102 8.24 8.13 -12.07
C SER A 102 9.34 9.19 -12.22
N ASN A 103 10.57 8.89 -11.80
CA ASN A 103 11.67 9.84 -11.76
C ASN A 103 12.08 10.27 -13.18
N LYS A 104 12.26 11.60 -13.37
CA LYS A 104 12.58 12.20 -14.69
C LYS A 104 13.97 11.80 -15.19
N GLU A 105 14.94 11.67 -14.30
CA GLU A 105 16.31 11.27 -14.64
C GLU A 105 16.35 9.82 -15.14
N ILE A 106 15.68 8.90 -14.44
CA ILE A 106 15.55 7.50 -14.84
C ILE A 106 14.88 7.40 -16.22
N LYS A 107 13.79 8.14 -16.43
CA LYS A 107 13.08 8.14 -17.72
C LYS A 107 13.95 8.72 -18.85
N LYS A 108 14.74 9.75 -18.59
CA LYS A 108 15.65 10.36 -19.57
C LYS A 108 16.73 9.40 -20.01
N GLU A 109 17.33 8.67 -19.08
CA GLU A 109 18.36 7.68 -19.35
C GLU A 109 17.79 6.33 -19.88
N LYS A 110 16.46 6.23 -20.02
CA LYS A 110 15.76 5.00 -20.50
C LYS A 110 16.07 3.78 -19.64
N VAL A 111 16.34 3.99 -18.37
CA VAL A 111 16.58 2.91 -17.41
C VAL A 111 15.25 2.47 -16.82
N GLU A 112 15.08 1.15 -16.64
CA GLU A 112 13.89 0.58 -16.03
C GLU A 112 14.20 0.17 -14.59
N ILE A 113 13.84 1.05 -13.64
CA ILE A 113 13.87 0.76 -12.19
C ILE A 113 12.46 0.93 -11.66
N ASN A 114 11.78 -0.19 -11.45
CA ASN A 114 10.39 -0.21 -11.02
C ASN A 114 10.22 -1.11 -9.80
N PHE A 115 10.21 -0.49 -8.61
CA PHE A 115 10.06 -1.22 -7.35
C PHE A 115 8.71 -1.96 -7.25
N ALA A 116 7.63 -1.39 -7.78
CA ALA A 116 6.32 -2.04 -7.80
C ALA A 116 6.36 -3.34 -8.64
N GLN A 117 7.05 -3.33 -9.78
CA GLN A 117 7.24 -4.52 -10.60
C GLN A 117 8.12 -5.56 -9.89
N MET A 118 9.19 -5.14 -9.22
CA MET A 118 10.03 -6.05 -8.42
C MET A 118 9.22 -6.76 -7.33
N LEU A 119 8.28 -6.06 -6.70
CA LEU A 119 7.35 -6.65 -5.73
C LEU A 119 6.34 -7.58 -6.39
N ALA A 120 5.86 -7.23 -7.59
CA ALA A 120 4.93 -8.04 -8.37
C ALA A 120 5.56 -9.37 -8.82
N ASP A 121 6.85 -9.39 -9.09
CA ASP A 121 7.62 -10.58 -9.48
C ASP A 121 8.04 -11.43 -8.26
N ASP A 122 7.91 -10.89 -7.05
CA ASP A 122 8.26 -11.56 -5.81
C ASP A 122 7.04 -12.22 -5.15
N ASN A 123 6.95 -13.54 -5.23
CA ASN A 123 5.86 -14.29 -4.61
C ASN A 123 5.74 -14.05 -3.09
N ARG A 124 6.83 -13.86 -2.37
CA ARG A 124 6.79 -13.56 -0.92
C ARG A 124 6.20 -12.19 -0.69
N GLY A 125 6.57 -11.18 -1.49
CA GLY A 125 5.97 -9.85 -1.45
C GLY A 125 4.47 -9.89 -1.72
N LYS A 126 4.04 -10.65 -2.73
CA LYS A 126 2.61 -10.87 -3.02
C LYS A 126 1.85 -11.46 -1.85
N TYR A 127 2.40 -12.47 -1.17
CA TYR A 127 1.74 -13.07 0.00
C TYR A 127 1.56 -12.05 1.14
N VAL A 128 2.54 -11.20 1.39
CA VAL A 128 2.40 -10.13 2.40
C VAL A 128 1.26 -9.19 2.04
N VAL A 129 1.17 -8.77 0.78
CA VAL A 129 0.07 -7.91 0.29
C VAL A 129 -1.28 -8.61 0.41
N ILE A 130 -1.38 -9.88 0.02
CA ILE A 130 -2.63 -10.66 0.15
C ILE A 130 -3.05 -10.73 1.62
N LEU A 131 -2.13 -11.10 2.52
CA LEU A 131 -2.42 -11.19 3.95
C LEU A 131 -2.90 -9.86 4.54
N PHE A 132 -2.32 -8.74 4.11
CA PHE A 132 -2.74 -7.42 4.51
C PHE A 132 -4.20 -7.14 4.15
N TYR A 133 -4.60 -7.38 2.90
CA TYR A 133 -5.99 -7.16 2.47
C TYR A 133 -6.97 -8.15 3.10
N VAL A 134 -6.56 -9.41 3.26
CA VAL A 134 -7.37 -10.41 3.98
C VAL A 134 -7.63 -9.96 5.42
N ALA A 135 -6.63 -9.42 6.11
CA ALA A 135 -6.80 -8.90 7.46
C ALA A 135 -7.79 -7.73 7.52
N ILE A 136 -7.71 -6.78 6.58
CA ILE A 136 -8.67 -5.65 6.47
C ILE A 136 -10.08 -6.17 6.24
N VAL A 137 -10.28 -7.03 5.24
CA VAL A 137 -11.61 -7.57 4.90
C VAL A 137 -12.17 -8.38 6.07
N TYR A 138 -11.35 -9.20 6.71
CA TYR A 138 -11.76 -9.97 7.87
C TYR A 138 -12.18 -9.06 9.03
N HIS A 139 -11.41 -8.02 9.33
CA HIS A 139 -11.75 -7.04 10.37
C HIS A 139 -13.08 -6.37 10.08
N ILE A 140 -13.29 -5.92 8.84
CA ILE A 140 -14.54 -5.29 8.42
C ILE A 140 -15.72 -6.27 8.55
N ALA A 141 -15.56 -7.52 8.12
CA ALA A 141 -16.61 -8.54 8.26
C ALA A 141 -16.97 -8.80 9.73
N LYS A 142 -15.99 -8.86 10.61
CA LYS A 142 -16.23 -8.99 12.08
C LYS A 142 -16.96 -7.77 12.63
N LEU A 143 -16.56 -6.57 12.20
CA LEU A 143 -17.19 -5.32 12.60
C LEU A 143 -18.66 -5.26 12.15
N MET A 144 -18.93 -5.58 10.88
CA MET A 144 -20.28 -5.61 10.32
C MET A 144 -21.17 -6.59 11.09
N LYS A 145 -20.68 -7.80 11.35
CA LYS A 145 -21.38 -8.80 12.14
C LYS A 145 -21.70 -8.30 13.55
N ALA A 146 -20.74 -7.68 14.23
CA ALA A 146 -20.90 -7.15 15.59
C ALA A 146 -21.91 -6.00 15.66
N LYS A 147 -22.07 -5.24 14.57
CA LYS A 147 -23.00 -4.11 14.44
C LYS A 147 -24.35 -4.49 13.85
N GLY A 148 -24.56 -5.77 13.49
CA GLY A 148 -25.83 -6.26 12.94
C GLY A 148 -26.09 -5.82 11.50
N PHE A 149 -25.05 -5.49 10.72
CA PHE A 149 -25.16 -5.21 9.29
C PHE A 149 -25.20 -6.49 8.47
N ASP A 150 -25.99 -6.49 7.40
CA ASP A 150 -25.98 -7.56 6.40
C ASP A 150 -24.67 -7.58 5.62
N MET A 151 -24.39 -8.71 4.94
CA MET A 151 -23.23 -8.83 4.06
C MET A 151 -23.26 -7.72 2.98
N PRO A 152 -22.17 -7.02 2.73
CA PRO A 152 -22.14 -5.95 1.76
C PRO A 152 -22.28 -6.50 0.35
N ARG A 153 -23.05 -5.83 -0.48
CA ARG A 153 -23.16 -6.16 -1.91
C ARG A 153 -21.94 -5.68 -2.68
N HIS A 154 -21.35 -4.57 -2.24
CA HIS A 154 -20.17 -3.98 -2.85
C HIS A 154 -19.21 -3.51 -1.78
N MET A 155 -17.93 -3.72 -2.02
CA MET A 155 -16.83 -3.15 -1.26
C MET A 155 -15.92 -2.40 -2.22
N THR A 156 -15.62 -1.15 -1.92
CA THR A 156 -14.73 -0.29 -2.72
C THR A 156 -13.48 0.03 -1.92
N PHE A 157 -12.34 0.04 -2.59
CA PHE A 157 -11.07 0.45 -2.01
C PHE A 157 -10.58 1.74 -2.66
N SER A 158 -10.19 2.71 -1.85
CA SER A 158 -9.67 4.02 -2.26
C SER A 158 -8.42 4.39 -1.43
N GLY A 159 -7.87 5.57 -1.69
CA GLY A 159 -6.66 6.06 -1.03
C GLY A 159 -5.35 5.58 -1.69
N ASN A 160 -4.25 6.24 -1.33
CA ASN A 160 -2.94 5.92 -1.92
C ASN A 160 -2.44 4.52 -1.53
N GLY A 161 -2.79 4.03 -0.34
CA GLY A 161 -2.45 2.69 0.12
C GLY A 161 -3.14 1.59 -0.70
N SER A 162 -4.31 1.86 -1.28
CA SER A 162 -5.02 0.90 -2.12
C SER A 162 -4.29 0.57 -3.43
N LYS A 163 -3.39 1.46 -3.90
CA LYS A 163 -2.57 1.24 -5.10
C LYS A 163 -1.66 0.01 -4.99
N VAL A 164 -1.37 -0.44 -3.77
CA VAL A 164 -0.61 -1.67 -3.53
C VAL A 164 -1.35 -2.91 -4.08
N LEU A 165 -2.68 -2.86 -4.24
CA LEU A 165 -3.44 -3.91 -4.92
C LEU A 165 -2.95 -4.16 -6.35
N ASN A 166 -2.45 -3.13 -7.04
CA ASN A 166 -1.95 -3.27 -8.40
C ASN A 166 -0.78 -4.25 -8.50
N ILE A 167 -0.03 -4.46 -7.41
CA ILE A 167 1.04 -5.47 -7.33
C ILE A 167 0.49 -6.90 -7.54
N LEU A 168 -0.78 -7.13 -7.18
CA LEU A 168 -1.43 -8.44 -7.34
C LEU A 168 -2.01 -8.67 -8.73
N SER A 169 -2.24 -7.61 -9.50
CA SER A 169 -2.91 -7.67 -10.81
C SER A 169 -1.95 -7.63 -12.01
N THR A 170 -0.66 -7.45 -11.78
CA THR A 170 0.36 -7.52 -12.85
C THR A 170 0.68 -8.96 -13.16
N ASN A 171 0.03 -9.48 -14.21
CA ASN A 171 0.44 -10.64 -14.99
C ASN A 171 0.71 -10.20 -16.41
#